data_cc7bc61bfb97b9483c02ffb8a228d7d4
#
_entry.id   cc7bc61bfb97b9483c02ffb8a228d7d4
#
_cell.length_a   1.000
_cell.length_b   1.000
_cell.length_c   1.000
_cell.angle_alpha   90.00
_cell.angle_beta   90.00
_cell.angle_gamma   90.00
#
_symmetry.space_group_name_H-M   'P 1'
#
loop_
_entity.id
_entity.type
_entity.pdbx_description
1 polymer ?
#
loop_
_entity_poly.entity_id
_entity_poly.type
_entity_poly.pdbx_seq_one_letter_code
_entity_poly.pdbx_strand_id
1 'polypeptide(L)'
;KGLVKQYHDRVPFVKGLTRGVMNRLNEKSSAGALRSLAGRKARFDLWEPDTFAMNKAMPYKDAVDAYGPTTKLKRAYTYKAMNRLIQASAADMTKQAMVNLYKAGYLPMVQIHDEIAMSVKTVDDAKKIAHIMETAIPLEVPSKCDVEIGPSWGEAQ
;
A
#
# COMPACT_ATOMS: atom_id res chain seq x y z
N LYS A 1 9.53 -14.58 -20.13
CA LYS A 1 8.93 -13.44 -20.87
C LYS A 1 7.45 -13.68 -21.24
N GLY A 2 7.01 -14.94 -21.46
CA GLY A 2 5.64 -15.27 -21.86
C GLY A 2 4.55 -14.93 -20.81
N LEU A 3 4.74 -15.32 -19.54
CA LEU A 3 3.76 -15.12 -18.47
C LEU A 3 3.46 -13.63 -18.19
N VAL A 4 4.49 -12.79 -18.15
CA VAL A 4 4.30 -11.34 -17.93
C VAL A 4 3.53 -10.70 -19.08
N LYS A 5 3.81 -11.11 -20.34
CA LYS A 5 3.04 -10.65 -21.49
C LYS A 5 1.58 -11.08 -21.37
N GLN A 6 1.34 -12.36 -21.10
CA GLN A 6 -0.02 -12.91 -20.94
C GLN A 6 -0.81 -12.22 -19.82
N TYR A 7 -0.16 -11.87 -18.69
CA TYR A 7 -0.76 -11.09 -17.62
C TYR A 7 -1.19 -9.70 -18.11
N HIS A 8 -0.29 -8.98 -18.79
CA HIS A 8 -0.61 -7.64 -19.30
C HIS A 8 -1.65 -7.63 -20.41
N ASP A 9 -1.73 -8.69 -21.20
CA ASP A 9 -2.75 -8.86 -22.23
C ASP A 9 -4.15 -9.10 -21.61
N ARG A 10 -4.20 -9.83 -20.47
CA ARG A 10 -5.46 -10.09 -19.74
C ARG A 10 -5.90 -8.95 -18.85
N VAL A 11 -4.96 -8.16 -18.33
CA VAL A 11 -5.22 -7.05 -17.37
C VAL A 11 -4.49 -5.78 -17.86
N PRO A 12 -4.88 -5.23 -19.03
CA PRO A 12 -4.13 -4.16 -19.70
C PRO A 12 -4.10 -2.84 -18.92
N PHE A 13 -5.12 -2.56 -18.12
CA PHE A 13 -5.22 -1.33 -17.34
C PHE A 13 -4.10 -1.20 -16.29
N VAL A 14 -3.57 -2.30 -15.75
CA VAL A 14 -2.49 -2.27 -14.72
C VAL A 14 -1.24 -1.58 -15.27
N LYS A 15 -0.87 -1.86 -16.52
CA LYS A 15 0.28 -1.22 -17.17
C LYS A 15 0.06 0.28 -17.37
N GLY A 16 -1.14 0.66 -17.81
CA GLY A 16 -1.53 2.07 -17.98
C GLY A 16 -1.51 2.83 -16.66
N LEU A 17 -2.11 2.25 -15.61
CA LEU A 17 -2.16 2.82 -14.27
C LEU A 17 -0.76 3.00 -13.67
N THR A 18 0.09 1.97 -13.76
CA THR A 18 1.50 2.05 -13.28
C THR A 18 2.25 3.18 -13.98
N ARG A 19 2.13 3.28 -15.31
CA ARG A 19 2.77 4.35 -16.08
C ARG A 19 2.22 5.72 -15.70
N GLY A 20 0.91 5.87 -15.55
CA GLY A 20 0.26 7.10 -15.13
C GLY A 20 0.76 7.59 -13.76
N VAL A 21 0.85 6.69 -12.79
CA VAL A 21 1.37 7.00 -11.45
C VAL A 21 2.84 7.44 -11.51
N MET A 22 3.69 6.74 -12.27
CA MET A 22 5.10 7.11 -12.45
C MET A 22 5.26 8.49 -13.12
N ASN A 23 4.50 8.76 -14.18
CA ASN A 23 4.55 10.04 -14.89
C ASN A 23 4.14 11.18 -13.96
N ARG A 24 3.04 11.02 -13.22
CA ARG A 24 2.56 12.03 -12.25
C ARG A 24 3.61 12.36 -11.18
N LEU A 25 4.37 11.37 -10.70
CA LEU A 25 5.45 11.62 -9.74
C LEU A 25 6.62 12.41 -10.33
N ASN A 26 6.91 12.22 -11.63
CA ASN A 26 8.03 12.84 -12.33
C ASN A 26 7.67 14.20 -12.97
N GLU A 27 6.41 14.63 -12.94
CA GLU A 27 6.03 15.97 -13.39
C GLU A 27 6.74 17.04 -12.57
N LYS A 28 7.17 18.14 -13.22
CA LYS A 28 7.90 19.26 -12.57
C LYS A 28 7.10 19.91 -11.42
N SER A 29 5.78 19.97 -11.57
CA SER A 29 4.84 20.50 -10.57
C SER A 29 4.50 19.51 -9.45
N SER A 30 4.97 18.28 -9.55
CA SER A 30 4.62 17.21 -8.59
C SER A 30 5.30 17.44 -7.24
N ALA A 31 4.51 17.32 -6.16
CA ALA A 31 5.03 17.27 -4.80
C ALA A 31 5.85 15.99 -4.49
N GLY A 32 6.00 15.08 -5.47
CA GLY A 32 6.74 13.83 -5.31
C GLY A 32 6.11 12.86 -4.30
N ALA A 33 4.81 12.90 -4.13
CA ALA A 33 4.11 12.07 -3.18
C ALA A 33 2.81 11.51 -3.76
N LEU A 34 2.47 10.30 -3.33
CA LEU A 34 1.16 9.66 -3.52
C LEU A 34 0.41 9.64 -2.20
N ARG A 35 -0.91 9.56 -2.25
CA ARG A 35 -1.75 9.38 -1.06
C ARG A 35 -2.43 8.02 -1.11
N SER A 36 -2.36 7.30 0.01
CA SER A 36 -3.14 6.09 0.25
C SER A 36 -4.63 6.41 0.44
N LEU A 37 -5.48 5.40 0.58
CA LEU A 37 -6.92 5.55 0.82
C LEU A 37 -7.24 6.45 2.01
N ALA A 38 -6.49 6.34 3.12
CA ALA A 38 -6.65 7.21 4.29
C ALA A 38 -5.88 8.54 4.18
N GLY A 39 -5.37 8.91 3.00
CA GLY A 39 -4.69 10.18 2.76
C GLY A 39 -3.23 10.23 3.22
N ARG A 40 -2.67 9.13 3.70
CA ARG A 40 -1.27 9.03 4.14
C ARG A 40 -0.32 9.18 2.96
N LYS A 41 0.71 10.04 3.11
CA LYS A 41 1.67 10.35 2.06
C LYS A 41 2.75 9.28 1.95
N ALA A 42 2.94 8.73 0.75
CA ALA A 42 4.13 7.96 0.35
C ALA A 42 5.01 8.88 -0.51
N ARG A 43 6.17 9.26 0.02
CA ARG A 43 7.09 10.24 -0.61
C ARG A 43 8.16 9.56 -1.45
N PHE A 44 8.59 10.27 -2.52
CA PHE A 44 9.67 9.90 -3.43
C PHE A 44 10.61 11.11 -3.53
N ASP A 45 11.36 11.34 -2.45
CA ASP A 45 12.19 12.55 -2.28
C ASP A 45 13.63 12.38 -2.77
N LEU A 46 14.01 11.16 -3.19
CA LEU A 46 15.33 10.87 -3.73
C LEU A 46 15.36 11.04 -5.25
N TRP A 47 16.51 11.44 -5.77
CA TRP A 47 16.74 11.72 -7.18
C TRP A 47 17.97 10.98 -7.71
N GLU A 48 17.93 10.66 -8.98
CA GLU A 48 19.01 9.97 -9.71
C GLU A 48 19.07 10.49 -11.16
N PRO A 49 20.22 10.34 -11.85
CA PRO A 49 20.30 10.62 -13.28
C PRO A 49 19.30 9.81 -14.10
N ASP A 50 18.69 10.45 -15.12
CA ASP A 50 17.75 9.77 -16.04
C ASP A 50 18.53 8.96 -17.08
N THR A 51 19.29 7.97 -16.61
CA THR A 51 20.11 7.06 -17.43
C THR A 51 19.81 5.60 -17.06
N PHE A 52 20.28 4.65 -17.88
CA PHE A 52 20.17 3.21 -17.59
C PHE A 52 21.25 2.69 -16.62
N ALA A 53 22.22 3.52 -16.24
CA ALA A 53 23.26 3.13 -15.30
C ALA A 53 22.69 2.98 -13.88
N MET A 54 23.30 2.11 -13.07
CA MET A 54 23.01 2.02 -11.64
C MET A 54 23.61 3.25 -10.94
N ASN A 55 22.74 4.20 -10.59
CA ASN A 55 23.13 5.43 -9.92
C ASN A 55 22.69 5.39 -8.46
N LYS A 56 23.42 6.08 -7.59
CA LYS A 56 23.05 6.26 -6.19
C LYS A 56 21.94 7.32 -6.11
N ALA A 57 20.79 6.93 -5.57
CA ALA A 57 19.72 7.87 -5.31
C ALA A 57 20.01 8.69 -4.05
N MET A 58 19.80 10.03 -4.11
CA MET A 58 20.10 10.95 -3.02
C MET A 58 19.13 12.15 -3.04
N PRO A 59 19.09 12.98 -2.00
CA PRO A 59 18.31 14.23 -2.00
C PRO A 59 18.65 15.11 -3.20
N TYR A 60 17.68 15.93 -3.66
CA TYR A 60 17.84 16.71 -4.90
C TYR A 60 19.12 17.56 -4.94
N LYS A 61 19.41 18.29 -3.84
CA LYS A 61 20.60 19.14 -3.76
C LYS A 61 21.88 18.30 -3.91
N ASP A 62 21.98 17.21 -3.17
CA ASP A 62 23.15 16.32 -3.22
C ASP A 62 23.31 15.68 -4.60
N ALA A 63 22.18 15.37 -5.28
CA ALA A 63 22.19 14.83 -6.63
C ALA A 63 22.70 15.86 -7.67
N VAL A 64 22.32 17.14 -7.53
CA VAL A 64 22.84 18.22 -8.38
C VAL A 64 24.34 18.43 -8.13
N ASP A 65 24.77 18.40 -6.88
CA ASP A 65 26.19 18.58 -6.52
C ASP A 65 27.05 17.39 -7.02
N ALA A 66 26.53 16.16 -6.92
CA ALA A 66 27.26 14.95 -7.31
C ALA A 66 27.27 14.69 -8.81
N TYR A 67 26.17 14.98 -9.53
CA TYR A 67 26.01 14.63 -10.95
C TYR A 67 26.11 15.85 -11.90
N GLY A 68 26.20 17.05 -11.36
CA GLY A 68 26.30 18.30 -12.09
C GLY A 68 24.93 18.93 -12.42
N PRO A 69 24.90 20.28 -12.53
CA PRO A 69 23.66 21.04 -12.68
C PRO A 69 22.97 20.86 -14.05
N THR A 70 23.70 20.39 -15.05
CA THR A 70 23.17 20.12 -16.41
C THR A 70 22.64 18.72 -16.60
N THR A 71 22.87 17.83 -15.61
CA THR A 71 22.40 16.45 -15.67
C THR A 71 20.90 16.37 -15.51
N LYS A 72 20.21 15.73 -16.44
CA LYS A 72 18.78 15.47 -16.32
C LYS A 72 18.53 14.46 -15.18
N LEU A 73 17.89 14.93 -14.11
CA LEU A 73 17.53 14.14 -12.95
C LEU A 73 16.06 13.71 -13.02
N LYS A 74 15.77 12.51 -12.52
CA LYS A 74 14.41 11.98 -12.27
C LYS A 74 14.28 11.53 -10.82
N ARG A 75 13.04 11.42 -10.32
CA ARG A 75 12.81 10.81 -9.01
C ARG A 75 13.15 9.33 -9.01
N ALA A 76 13.91 8.92 -8.02
CA ALA A 76 14.31 7.53 -7.84
C ALA A 76 13.15 6.65 -7.38
N TYR A 77 13.22 5.36 -7.68
CA TYR A 77 12.30 4.32 -7.23
C TYR A 77 10.84 4.50 -7.63
N THR A 78 10.52 5.38 -8.59
CA THR A 78 9.12 5.61 -9.01
C THR A 78 8.46 4.36 -9.61
N TYR A 79 9.24 3.39 -10.10
CA TYR A 79 8.73 2.09 -10.54
C TYR A 79 8.05 1.27 -9.42
N LYS A 80 8.37 1.56 -8.14
CA LYS A 80 7.74 0.95 -6.96
C LYS A 80 6.44 1.67 -6.53
N ALA A 81 6.10 2.77 -7.20
CA ALA A 81 5.05 3.68 -6.73
C ALA A 81 3.69 3.01 -6.64
N MET A 82 3.31 2.22 -7.66
CA MET A 82 2.04 1.50 -7.67
C MET A 82 1.93 0.49 -6.54
N ASN A 83 2.96 -0.34 -6.36
CA ASN A 83 3.00 -1.31 -5.27
C ASN A 83 2.94 -0.61 -3.90
N ARG A 84 3.70 0.48 -3.73
CA ARG A 84 3.72 1.26 -2.49
C ARG A 84 2.34 1.87 -2.18
N LEU A 85 1.62 2.33 -3.20
CA LEU A 85 0.27 2.86 -3.05
C LEU A 85 -0.71 1.79 -2.58
N ILE A 86 -0.70 0.61 -3.22
CA ILE A 86 -1.57 -0.51 -2.87
C ILE A 86 -1.27 -1.00 -1.44
N GLN A 87 -0.01 -1.28 -1.13
CA GLN A 87 0.40 -1.76 0.19
C GLN A 87 0.09 -0.74 1.31
N ALA A 88 0.31 0.55 1.05
CA ALA A 88 -0.05 1.59 2.00
C ALA A 88 -1.55 1.67 2.24
N SER A 89 -2.36 1.49 1.18
CA SER A 89 -3.83 1.50 1.28
C SER A 89 -4.36 0.27 2.02
N ALA A 90 -3.81 -0.91 1.76
CA ALA A 90 -4.14 -2.13 2.51
C ALA A 90 -3.81 -1.98 4.01
N ALA A 91 -2.63 -1.45 4.33
CA ALA A 91 -2.27 -1.16 5.72
C ALA A 91 -3.17 -0.11 6.39
N ASP A 92 -3.74 0.83 5.62
CA ASP A 92 -4.72 1.79 6.14
C ASP A 92 -6.03 1.10 6.51
N MET A 93 -6.48 0.11 5.72
CA MET A 93 -7.68 -0.68 6.00
C MET A 93 -7.55 -1.42 7.33
N THR A 94 -6.46 -2.17 7.52
CA THR A 94 -6.21 -2.90 8.78
C THR A 94 -6.13 -1.96 9.98
N LYS A 95 -5.45 -0.82 9.85
CA LYS A 95 -5.36 0.17 10.93
C LYS A 95 -6.71 0.79 11.27
N GLN A 96 -7.52 1.11 10.27
CA GLN A 96 -8.86 1.64 10.48
C GLN A 96 -9.76 0.59 11.13
N ALA A 97 -9.64 -0.68 10.71
CA ALA A 97 -10.34 -1.80 11.31
C ALA A 97 -10.02 -1.91 12.81
N MET A 98 -8.73 -1.90 13.20
CA MET A 98 -8.34 -1.92 14.61
C MET A 98 -8.93 -0.77 15.42
N VAL A 99 -8.95 0.45 14.87
CA VAL A 99 -9.56 1.61 15.54
C VAL A 99 -11.06 1.43 15.72
N ASN A 100 -11.75 0.92 14.69
CA ASN A 100 -13.20 0.71 14.73
C ASN A 100 -13.56 -0.42 15.72
N LEU A 101 -12.79 -1.50 15.75
CA LEU A 101 -12.94 -2.61 16.70
C LEU A 101 -12.77 -2.12 18.14
N TYR A 102 -11.72 -1.37 18.42
CA TYR A 102 -11.49 -0.79 19.74
C TYR A 102 -12.63 0.11 20.19
N LYS A 103 -13.14 0.98 19.31
CA LYS A 103 -14.31 1.84 19.59
C LYS A 103 -15.59 1.05 19.83
N ALA A 104 -15.74 -0.12 19.20
CA ALA A 104 -16.87 -1.03 19.40
C ALA A 104 -16.74 -1.92 20.65
N GLY A 105 -15.66 -1.78 21.42
CA GLY A 105 -15.41 -2.54 22.65
C GLY A 105 -14.71 -3.88 22.43
N TYR A 106 -14.24 -4.16 21.21
CA TYR A 106 -13.42 -5.32 20.90
C TYR A 106 -11.94 -4.95 20.96
N LEU A 107 -11.16 -5.68 21.75
CA LEU A 107 -9.73 -5.41 21.91
C LEU A 107 -8.88 -6.26 20.94
N PRO A 108 -8.30 -5.66 19.89
CA PRO A 108 -7.30 -6.35 19.08
C PRO A 108 -6.09 -6.72 19.92
N MET A 109 -5.71 -8.00 19.98
CA MET A 109 -4.61 -8.48 20.82
C MET A 109 -3.31 -8.62 20.02
N VAL A 110 -3.42 -9.15 18.79
CA VAL A 110 -2.28 -9.35 17.89
C VAL A 110 -2.68 -8.93 16.48
N GLN A 111 -1.79 -8.26 15.77
CA GLN A 111 -1.95 -7.92 14.36
C GLN A 111 -0.74 -8.41 13.58
N ILE A 112 -0.98 -9.24 12.56
CA ILE A 112 0.03 -9.78 11.68
C ILE A 112 -0.41 -9.51 10.24
N HIS A 113 0.28 -8.59 9.55
CA HIS A 113 -0.10 -8.13 8.20
C HIS A 113 -1.54 -7.62 8.14
N ASP A 114 -2.45 -8.37 7.53
CA ASP A 114 -3.88 -8.11 7.34
C ASP A 114 -4.77 -8.92 8.30
N GLU A 115 -4.18 -9.78 9.12
CA GLU A 115 -4.84 -10.60 10.14
C GLU A 115 -4.90 -9.85 11.48
N ILE A 116 -6.02 -10.01 12.20
CA ILE A 116 -6.22 -9.50 13.56
C ILE A 116 -6.72 -10.65 14.43
N ALA A 117 -5.91 -11.05 15.40
CA ALA A 117 -6.29 -12.04 16.40
C ALA A 117 -6.81 -11.37 17.68
N MET A 118 -7.88 -11.94 18.24
CA MET A 118 -8.50 -11.45 19.47
C MET A 118 -9.31 -12.55 20.16
N SER A 119 -9.56 -12.37 21.47
CA SER A 119 -10.46 -13.25 22.19
C SER A 119 -11.91 -12.80 22.02
N VAL A 120 -12.80 -13.73 21.73
CA VAL A 120 -14.23 -13.51 21.58
C VAL A 120 -15.02 -14.44 22.53
N LYS A 121 -16.21 -14.03 22.93
CA LYS A 121 -17.08 -14.84 23.82
C LYS A 121 -18.05 -15.70 23.02
N THR A 122 -18.47 -15.24 21.88
CA THR A 122 -19.49 -15.90 21.06
C THR A 122 -19.15 -15.85 19.58
N VAL A 123 -19.70 -16.77 18.80
CA VAL A 123 -19.62 -16.78 17.33
C VAL A 123 -20.25 -15.52 16.73
N ASP A 124 -21.30 -14.98 17.39
CA ASP A 124 -21.94 -13.75 16.92
C ASP A 124 -21.05 -12.51 17.10
N ASP A 125 -20.21 -12.49 18.13
CA ASP A 125 -19.18 -11.45 18.25
C ASP A 125 -18.16 -11.54 17.12
N ALA A 126 -17.72 -12.75 16.76
CA ALA A 126 -16.80 -12.94 15.63
C ALA A 126 -17.40 -12.44 14.30
N LYS A 127 -18.69 -12.68 14.04
CA LYS A 127 -19.39 -12.12 12.85
C LYS A 127 -19.47 -10.60 12.87
N LYS A 128 -19.73 -9.98 14.03
CA LYS A 128 -19.73 -8.52 14.17
C LYS A 128 -18.35 -7.93 13.93
N ILE A 129 -17.31 -8.59 14.44
CA ILE A 129 -15.92 -8.21 14.23
C ILE A 129 -15.57 -8.24 12.74
N ALA A 130 -15.88 -9.34 12.04
CA ALA A 130 -15.69 -9.46 10.60
C ALA A 130 -16.38 -8.32 9.84
N HIS A 131 -17.63 -8.02 10.17
CA HIS A 131 -18.38 -6.93 9.54
C HIS A 131 -17.73 -5.55 9.78
N ILE A 132 -17.22 -5.28 10.98
CA ILE A 132 -16.49 -4.04 11.29
C ILE A 132 -15.21 -3.95 10.47
N MET A 133 -14.50 -5.05 10.29
CA MET A 133 -13.28 -5.10 9.46
C MET A 133 -13.60 -4.89 7.98
N GLU A 134 -14.59 -5.59 7.45
CA GLU A 134 -15.04 -5.50 6.05
C GLU A 134 -15.48 -4.09 5.66
N THR A 135 -16.06 -3.35 6.61
CA THR A 135 -16.62 -2.01 6.40
C THR A 135 -15.71 -0.88 6.92
N ALA A 136 -14.49 -1.20 7.35
CA ALA A 136 -13.58 -0.23 7.96
C ALA A 136 -13.25 0.95 7.04
N ILE A 137 -13.08 0.70 5.75
CA ILE A 137 -12.97 1.72 4.69
C ILE A 137 -13.93 1.34 3.57
N PRO A 138 -14.82 2.24 3.14
CA PRO A 138 -15.73 1.98 2.04
C PRO A 138 -14.95 1.82 0.73
N LEU A 139 -15.20 0.71 0.03
CA LEU A 139 -14.62 0.39 -1.27
C LEU A 139 -15.74 0.11 -2.27
N GLU A 140 -15.51 0.36 -3.56
CA GLU A 140 -16.44 -0.02 -4.64
C GLU A 140 -16.55 -1.54 -4.76
N VAL A 141 -15.45 -2.28 -4.49
CA VAL A 141 -15.43 -3.74 -4.44
C VAL A 141 -15.49 -4.15 -2.96
N PRO A 142 -16.44 -4.99 -2.54
CA PRO A 142 -16.56 -5.44 -1.16
C PRO A 142 -15.26 -6.10 -0.66
N SER A 143 -14.77 -5.66 0.49
CA SER A 143 -13.76 -6.39 1.24
C SER A 143 -14.42 -7.54 1.98
N LYS A 144 -13.76 -8.69 2.05
CA LYS A 144 -14.24 -9.88 2.78
C LYS A 144 -13.19 -10.32 3.77
N CYS A 145 -13.66 -10.78 4.94
CA CYS A 145 -12.84 -11.37 5.98
C CYS A 145 -13.19 -12.85 6.12
N ASP A 146 -12.18 -13.68 6.11
CA ASP A 146 -12.28 -15.05 6.56
C ASP A 146 -12.19 -15.07 8.09
N VAL A 147 -13.01 -15.88 8.73
CA VAL A 147 -13.09 -15.98 10.20
C VAL A 147 -12.78 -17.39 10.62
N GLU A 148 -11.72 -17.54 11.36
CA GLU A 148 -11.29 -18.80 11.97
C GLU A 148 -11.49 -18.70 13.49
N ILE A 149 -12.07 -19.72 14.11
CA ILE A 149 -12.40 -19.74 15.54
C ILE A 149 -11.87 -21.04 16.15
N GLY A 150 -11.18 -20.93 17.27
CA GLY A 150 -10.69 -22.06 18.03
C GLY A 150 -10.47 -21.74 19.50
N PRO A 151 -10.17 -22.73 20.34
CA PRO A 151 -9.87 -22.53 21.76
C PRO A 151 -8.58 -21.75 21.99
N SER A 152 -7.69 -21.76 21.00
CA SER A 152 -6.45 -20.96 20.99
C SER A 152 -6.15 -20.53 19.56
N TRP A 153 -5.25 -19.54 19.40
CA TRP A 153 -4.83 -19.05 18.08
C TRP A 153 -4.24 -20.17 17.19
N GLY A 154 -3.48 -21.10 17.76
CA GLY A 154 -2.88 -22.20 17.02
C GLY A 154 -3.89 -23.32 16.62
N GLU A 155 -5.11 -23.27 17.12
CA GLU A 155 -6.18 -24.23 16.86
C GLU A 155 -7.39 -23.59 16.15
N ALA A 156 -7.29 -22.32 15.78
CA ALA A 156 -8.31 -21.67 14.97
C ALA A 156 -8.32 -22.25 13.55
N GLN A 157 -9.52 -22.60 13.04
CA GLN A 157 -9.78 -23.15 11.70
C GLN A 157 -11.09 -22.60 11.16
#